data_b2a545dfe57f5594d4c50a88828332d4
#
_entry.id   b2a545dfe57f5594d4c50a88828332d4
#
_cell.length_a   1.000
_cell.length_b   1.000
_cell.length_c   1.000
_cell.angle_alpha   90.00
_cell.angle_beta   90.00
_cell.angle_gamma   90.00
#
_symmetry.space_group_name_H-M   'P 1'
#
loop_
_entity.id
_entity.type
_entity.pdbx_description
1 polymer ?
#
loop_
_entity_poly.entity_id
_entity_poly.type
_entity_poly.pdbx_seq_one_letter_code
_entity_poly.pdbx_strand_id
1 'polypeptide(L)'
;MTAGPAEDTRTRLLHTALRLFTEHGVEGTSLQMIADALGITKAAVYYHFKTKAEITEAVAEPGIRDLDELVLRAAAQKRRGAQVDLLLEGFVDLVVRHRTLVALFSSDPGLIRAIEKSAHGGMEGFGQALLGILSGPDPDTTARVNAMVALTGIAMAGGSPDLAGLDDEELRTELLDVGRRLLGRPRRRAHLPVSTR
;
A
#
# COMPACT_ATOMS: atom_id res chain seq x y z
N MET A 1 23.27 8.93 -25.01
CA MET A 1 22.93 8.37 -23.69
C MET A 1 22.81 9.55 -22.74
N THR A 2 21.61 10.09 -22.57
CA THR A 2 21.31 11.15 -21.58
C THR A 2 21.15 10.45 -20.24
N ALA A 3 22.10 10.69 -19.30
CA ALA A 3 21.93 10.30 -17.92
C ALA A 3 20.66 10.99 -17.39
N GLY A 4 19.69 10.19 -16.93
CA GLY A 4 18.54 10.72 -16.20
C GLY A 4 18.99 11.50 -14.95
N PRO A 5 18.15 12.37 -14.38
CA PRO A 5 18.51 13.15 -13.20
C PRO A 5 18.98 12.17 -12.13
N ALA A 6 20.16 12.43 -11.56
CA ALA A 6 20.71 11.62 -10.48
C ALA A 6 19.69 11.60 -9.35
N GLU A 7 19.24 10.40 -8.97
CA GLU A 7 18.31 10.20 -7.86
C GLU A 7 18.90 10.85 -6.61
N ASP A 8 18.11 11.70 -5.95
CA ASP A 8 18.53 12.41 -4.74
C ASP A 8 18.97 11.41 -3.66
N THR A 9 20.04 11.73 -2.94
CA THR A 9 20.57 10.90 -1.85
C THR A 9 19.50 10.51 -0.83
N ARG A 10 18.56 11.40 -0.56
CA ARG A 10 17.43 11.13 0.35
C ARG A 10 16.55 9.99 -0.19
N THR A 11 16.21 10.01 -1.48
CA THR A 11 15.40 8.97 -2.13
C THR A 11 16.12 7.62 -2.15
N ARG A 12 17.40 7.61 -2.50
CA ARG A 12 18.24 6.40 -2.44
C ARG A 12 18.31 5.81 -1.03
N LEU A 13 18.38 6.68 -0.01
CA LEU A 13 18.38 6.28 1.40
C LEU A 13 17.07 5.59 1.78
N LEU A 14 15.92 6.12 1.37
CA LEU A 14 14.62 5.54 1.64
C LEU A 14 14.43 4.19 0.93
N HIS A 15 14.84 4.07 -0.33
CA HIS A 15 14.79 2.79 -1.07
C HIS A 15 15.69 1.73 -0.41
N THR A 16 16.89 2.12 0.02
CA THR A 16 17.80 1.20 0.72
C THR A 16 17.26 0.80 2.08
N ALA A 17 16.67 1.74 2.81
CA ALA A 17 16.04 1.46 4.11
C ALA A 17 14.87 0.49 3.95
N LEU A 18 13.97 0.70 2.98
CA LEU A 18 12.84 -0.20 2.72
C LEU A 18 13.33 -1.63 2.43
N ARG A 19 14.35 -1.78 1.58
CA ARG A 19 14.95 -3.09 1.30
C ARG A 19 15.49 -3.75 2.56
N LEU A 20 16.30 -3.04 3.36
CA LEU A 20 16.87 -3.58 4.60
C LEU A 20 15.79 -3.89 5.66
N PHE A 21 14.72 -3.09 5.73
CA PHE A 21 13.58 -3.38 6.59
C PHE A 21 12.86 -4.67 6.18
N THR A 22 12.76 -4.93 4.87
CA THR A 22 12.17 -6.18 4.36
C THR A 22 13.05 -7.39 4.66
N GLU A 23 14.38 -7.24 4.60
CA GLU A 23 15.35 -8.32 4.84
C GLU A 23 15.56 -8.63 6.33
N HIS A 24 15.56 -7.61 7.19
CA HIS A 24 16.00 -7.70 8.59
C HIS A 24 14.95 -7.24 9.61
N GLY A 25 13.81 -6.75 9.16
CA GLY A 25 12.83 -6.03 9.97
C GLY A 25 13.27 -4.62 10.33
N VAL A 26 12.30 -3.79 10.75
CA VAL A 26 12.57 -2.41 11.19
C VAL A 26 13.47 -2.40 12.41
N GLU A 27 13.22 -3.26 13.40
CA GLU A 27 14.03 -3.31 14.62
C GLU A 27 15.43 -3.85 14.37
N GLY A 28 15.58 -4.84 13.47
CA GLY A 28 16.88 -5.45 13.12
C GLY A 28 17.76 -4.56 12.25
N THR A 29 17.23 -3.48 11.67
CA THR A 29 17.99 -2.56 10.82
C THR A 29 18.53 -1.38 11.62
N SER A 30 19.82 -1.04 11.42
CA SER A 30 20.47 0.12 12.03
C SER A 30 20.79 1.20 10.99
N LEU A 31 20.97 2.45 11.45
CA LEU A 31 21.44 3.56 10.59
C LEU A 31 22.83 3.29 10.00
N GLN A 32 23.66 2.50 10.68
CA GLN A 32 24.96 2.10 10.17
C GLN A 32 24.81 1.14 8.99
N MET A 33 23.93 0.14 9.08
CA MET A 33 23.64 -0.78 7.97
C MET A 33 23.16 -0.04 6.72
N ILE A 34 22.31 0.98 6.90
CA ILE A 34 21.84 1.81 5.79
C ILE A 34 23.00 2.60 5.17
N ALA A 35 23.86 3.20 5.99
CA ALA A 35 25.04 3.94 5.55
C ALA A 35 26.00 3.04 4.75
N ASP A 36 26.31 1.87 5.29
CA ASP A 36 27.21 0.88 4.68
C ASP A 36 26.68 0.39 3.34
N ALA A 37 25.37 0.08 3.26
CA ALA A 37 24.72 -0.38 2.04
C ALA A 37 24.71 0.69 0.92
N LEU A 38 24.75 1.98 1.29
CA LEU A 38 24.83 3.10 0.35
C LEU A 38 26.26 3.54 0.02
N GLY A 39 27.25 3.03 0.75
CA GLY A 39 28.63 3.49 0.61
C GLY A 39 28.84 4.93 1.08
N ILE A 40 28.07 5.40 2.06
CA ILE A 40 28.16 6.75 2.64
C ILE A 40 28.48 6.68 4.14
N THR A 41 28.83 7.82 4.72
CA THR A 41 29.08 7.89 6.16
C THR A 41 27.79 7.90 6.96
N LYS A 42 27.81 7.37 8.19
CA LYS A 42 26.68 7.48 9.13
C LYS A 42 26.29 8.94 9.38
N ALA A 43 27.26 9.87 9.37
CA ALA A 43 27.02 11.30 9.50
C ALA A 43 26.16 11.85 8.32
N ALA A 44 26.36 11.33 7.09
CA ALA A 44 25.55 11.69 5.95
C ALA A 44 24.09 11.20 6.09
N VAL A 45 23.88 10.00 6.67
CA VAL A 45 22.52 9.55 7.02
C VAL A 45 21.88 10.47 8.05
N TYR A 46 22.60 10.83 9.12
CA TYR A 46 22.13 11.76 10.16
C TYR A 46 21.84 13.17 9.65
N TYR A 47 22.45 13.59 8.55
CA TYR A 47 22.13 14.87 7.92
C TYR A 47 20.67 14.87 7.41
N HIS A 48 20.23 13.76 6.82
CA HIS A 48 18.88 13.62 6.26
C HIS A 48 17.83 13.21 7.29
N PHE A 49 18.17 12.30 8.21
CA PHE A 49 17.26 11.73 9.21
C PHE A 49 17.95 11.58 10.56
N LYS A 50 17.36 12.11 11.62
CA LYS A 50 17.94 12.08 12.98
C LYS A 50 17.71 10.77 13.69
N THR A 51 16.67 10.01 13.31
CA THR A 51 16.29 8.76 13.95
C THR A 51 15.87 7.71 12.92
N LYS A 52 15.91 6.44 13.31
CA LYS A 52 15.35 5.34 12.51
C LYS A 52 13.83 5.51 12.34
N ALA A 53 13.14 6.03 13.35
CA ALA A 53 11.71 6.30 13.28
C ALA A 53 11.37 7.28 12.15
N GLU A 54 12.12 8.38 12.01
CA GLU A 54 11.93 9.32 10.89
C GLU A 54 12.12 8.67 9.52
N ILE A 55 13.08 7.75 9.38
CA ILE A 55 13.25 6.97 8.14
C ILE A 55 12.05 6.06 7.91
N THR A 56 11.59 5.38 8.96
CA THR A 56 10.46 4.44 8.89
C THR A 56 9.17 5.17 8.46
N GLU A 57 8.90 6.33 9.05
CA GLU A 57 7.79 7.20 8.67
C GLU A 57 7.90 7.67 7.22
N ALA A 58 9.09 8.16 6.81
CA ALA A 58 9.32 8.64 5.46
C ALA A 58 9.24 7.52 4.39
N VAL A 59 9.57 6.28 4.75
CA VAL A 59 9.39 5.09 3.88
C VAL A 59 7.90 4.79 3.68
N ALA A 60 7.09 4.95 4.71
CA ALA A 60 5.66 4.66 4.66
C ALA A 60 4.82 5.81 4.06
N GLU A 61 5.31 7.05 4.14
CA GLU A 61 4.60 8.27 3.74
C GLU A 61 3.94 8.20 2.36
N PRO A 62 4.60 7.74 1.27
CA PRO A 62 3.96 7.68 -0.05
C PRO A 62 2.71 6.79 -0.08
N GLY A 63 2.78 5.61 0.54
CA GLY A 63 1.64 4.68 0.61
C GLY A 63 0.49 5.24 1.46
N ILE A 64 0.81 5.90 2.57
CA ILE A 64 -0.19 6.53 3.46
C ILE A 64 -0.88 7.68 2.73
N ARG A 65 -0.15 8.54 2.04
CA ARG A 65 -0.70 9.66 1.26
C ARG A 65 -1.60 9.16 0.12
N ASP A 66 -1.15 8.16 -0.65
CA ASP A 66 -1.96 7.57 -1.72
C ASP A 66 -3.25 6.97 -1.17
N LEU A 67 -3.21 6.37 0.02
CA LEU A 67 -4.38 5.81 0.71
C LEU A 67 -5.36 6.91 1.16
N ASP A 68 -4.85 7.99 1.75
CA ASP A 68 -5.67 9.13 2.18
C ASP A 68 -6.39 9.78 0.99
N GLU A 69 -5.66 10.06 -0.09
CA GLU A 69 -6.23 10.58 -1.33
C GLU A 69 -7.30 9.64 -1.91
N LEU A 70 -7.08 8.33 -1.86
CA LEU A 70 -8.04 7.34 -2.33
C LEU A 70 -9.33 7.37 -1.51
N VAL A 71 -9.24 7.40 -0.18
CA VAL A 71 -10.39 7.47 0.73
C VAL A 71 -11.19 8.75 0.46
N LEU A 72 -10.53 9.89 0.35
CA LEU A 72 -11.18 11.18 0.06
C LEU A 72 -11.91 11.15 -1.30
N ARG A 73 -11.26 10.64 -2.34
CA ARG A 73 -11.85 10.54 -3.68
C ARG A 73 -13.04 9.58 -3.72
N ALA A 74 -12.97 8.45 -3.01
CA ALA A 74 -14.06 7.49 -2.93
C ALA A 74 -15.25 8.08 -2.14
N ALA A 75 -15.01 8.71 -1.01
CA ALA A 75 -16.04 9.36 -0.20
C ALA A 75 -16.78 10.48 -0.95
N ALA A 76 -16.10 11.20 -1.85
CA ALA A 76 -16.69 12.25 -2.67
C ALA A 76 -17.63 11.74 -3.76
N GLN A 77 -17.67 10.44 -4.06
CA GLN A 77 -18.58 9.87 -5.06
C GLN A 77 -20.03 9.92 -4.58
N LYS A 78 -20.94 10.42 -5.43
CA LYS A 78 -22.37 10.57 -5.08
C LYS A 78 -23.13 9.23 -5.02
N ARG A 79 -22.69 8.24 -5.79
CA ARG A 79 -23.36 6.94 -5.91
C ARG A 79 -22.59 5.88 -5.15
N ARG A 80 -23.29 5.17 -4.27
CA ARG A 80 -22.71 4.07 -3.48
C ARG A 80 -21.89 3.09 -4.32
N GLY A 81 -22.43 2.65 -5.47
CA GLY A 81 -21.71 1.75 -6.37
C GLY A 81 -20.38 2.34 -6.86
N ALA A 82 -20.36 3.63 -7.21
CA ALA A 82 -19.14 4.31 -7.63
C ALA A 82 -18.12 4.48 -6.50
N GLN A 83 -18.58 4.66 -5.25
CA GLN A 83 -17.70 4.68 -4.06
C GLN A 83 -16.97 3.36 -3.91
N VAL A 84 -17.72 2.24 -3.94
CA VAL A 84 -17.16 0.89 -3.79
C VAL A 84 -16.22 0.54 -4.94
N ASP A 85 -16.63 0.80 -6.19
CA ASP A 85 -15.82 0.47 -7.36
C ASP A 85 -14.50 1.27 -7.35
N LEU A 86 -14.56 2.59 -7.09
CA LEU A 86 -13.38 3.44 -7.05
C LEU A 86 -12.44 3.03 -5.91
N LEU A 87 -13.00 2.73 -4.72
CA LEU A 87 -12.19 2.31 -3.59
C LEU A 87 -11.53 0.95 -3.83
N LEU A 88 -12.28 -0.03 -4.33
CA LEU A 88 -11.73 -1.35 -4.61
C LEU A 88 -10.62 -1.29 -5.67
N GLU A 89 -10.88 -0.63 -6.80
CA GLU A 89 -9.91 -0.49 -7.89
C GLU A 89 -8.66 0.26 -7.40
N GLY A 90 -8.84 1.41 -6.74
CA GLY A 90 -7.72 2.19 -6.23
C GLY A 90 -6.96 1.50 -5.09
N PHE A 91 -7.61 0.71 -4.25
CA PHE A 91 -6.94 -0.04 -3.19
C PHE A 91 -6.08 -1.17 -3.77
N VAL A 92 -6.56 -1.88 -4.78
CA VAL A 92 -5.75 -2.88 -5.49
C VAL A 92 -4.56 -2.23 -6.19
N ASP A 93 -4.77 -1.09 -6.88
CA ASP A 93 -3.68 -0.34 -7.53
C ASP A 93 -2.62 0.12 -6.53
N LEU A 94 -3.04 0.56 -5.34
CA LEU A 94 -2.15 0.95 -4.25
C LEU A 94 -1.35 -0.25 -3.73
N VAL A 95 -2.02 -1.38 -3.48
CA VAL A 95 -1.39 -2.61 -2.98
C VAL A 95 -0.35 -3.12 -3.98
N VAL A 96 -0.66 -3.14 -5.26
CA VAL A 96 0.27 -3.58 -6.31
C VAL A 96 1.46 -2.62 -6.42
N ARG A 97 1.21 -1.31 -6.45
CA ARG A 97 2.26 -0.28 -6.54
C ARG A 97 3.22 -0.31 -5.37
N HIS A 98 2.70 -0.50 -4.17
CA HIS A 98 3.47 -0.47 -2.92
C HIS A 98 3.67 -1.86 -2.31
N ARG A 99 3.69 -2.94 -3.12
CA ARG A 99 3.66 -4.33 -2.62
C ARG A 99 4.76 -4.64 -1.60
N THR A 100 5.96 -4.09 -1.76
CA THR A 100 7.06 -4.26 -0.79
C THR A 100 6.73 -3.62 0.57
N LEU A 101 6.15 -2.42 0.56
CA LEU A 101 5.71 -1.74 1.78
C LEU A 101 4.53 -2.48 2.43
N VAL A 102 3.58 -2.96 1.62
CA VAL A 102 2.43 -3.76 2.09
C VAL A 102 2.89 -5.07 2.73
N ALA A 103 3.88 -5.75 2.15
CA ALA A 103 4.51 -6.93 2.73
C ALA A 103 5.12 -6.62 4.12
N LEU A 104 5.83 -5.51 4.23
CA LEU A 104 6.43 -5.06 5.48
C LEU A 104 5.35 -4.71 6.53
N PHE A 105 4.26 -4.05 6.15
CA PHE A 105 3.10 -3.81 7.03
C PHE A 105 2.50 -5.09 7.60
N SER A 106 2.44 -6.14 6.78
CA SER A 106 1.84 -7.42 7.16
C SER A 106 2.75 -8.25 8.07
N SER A 107 4.07 -8.02 8.04
CA SER A 107 5.07 -8.87 8.70
C SER A 107 5.80 -8.20 9.86
N ASP A 108 5.85 -6.85 9.92
CA ASP A 108 6.67 -6.11 10.90
C ASP A 108 5.83 -5.17 11.79
N PRO A 109 5.56 -5.56 13.05
CA PRO A 109 4.88 -4.69 14.01
C PRO A 109 5.66 -3.39 14.33
N GLY A 110 6.95 -3.33 14.03
CA GLY A 110 7.79 -2.13 14.22
C GLY A 110 7.37 -1.00 13.30
N LEU A 111 7.01 -1.32 12.05
CA LEU A 111 6.48 -0.35 11.09
C LEU A 111 5.14 0.23 11.57
N ILE A 112 4.21 -0.64 11.99
CA ILE A 112 2.90 -0.22 12.50
C ILE A 112 3.07 0.74 13.68
N ARG A 113 3.90 0.37 14.68
CA ARG A 113 4.17 1.22 15.85
C ARG A 113 4.80 2.57 15.50
N ALA A 114 5.66 2.62 14.48
CA ALA A 114 6.28 3.88 14.04
C ALA A 114 5.23 4.82 13.44
N ILE A 115 4.31 4.29 12.62
CA ILE A 115 3.24 5.06 11.96
C ILE A 115 2.17 5.51 12.96
N GLU A 116 1.78 4.66 13.91
CA GLU A 116 0.82 5.03 14.95
C GLU A 116 1.29 6.19 15.83
N LYS A 117 2.60 6.35 16.00
CA LYS A 117 3.21 7.47 16.73
C LYS A 117 3.30 8.75 15.90
N SER A 118 3.19 8.65 14.59
CA SER A 118 3.23 9.82 13.70
C SER A 118 1.94 10.64 13.77
N ALA A 119 2.04 11.92 13.41
CA ALA A 119 0.93 12.87 13.46
C ALA A 119 -0.21 12.58 12.45
N HIS A 120 -0.14 11.51 11.67
CA HIS A 120 -1.06 11.19 10.57
C HIS A 120 -2.33 10.40 10.98
N GLY A 121 -2.71 10.39 12.25
CA GLY A 121 -4.00 9.85 12.71
C GLY A 121 -4.11 8.32 12.78
N GLY A 122 -3.01 7.59 12.58
CA GLY A 122 -2.93 6.14 12.76
C GLY A 122 -3.62 5.30 11.68
N MET A 123 -3.18 4.05 11.54
CA MET A 123 -3.74 3.08 10.59
C MET A 123 -5.20 2.68 10.90
N GLU A 124 -5.62 2.82 12.16
CA GLU A 124 -6.98 2.44 12.59
C GLU A 124 -8.06 3.31 11.92
N GLY A 125 -7.82 4.62 11.80
CA GLY A 125 -8.73 5.54 11.12
C GLY A 125 -8.94 5.19 9.64
N PHE A 126 -7.87 4.82 8.94
CA PHE A 126 -7.96 4.37 7.54
C PHE A 126 -8.72 3.05 7.40
N GLY A 127 -8.45 2.07 8.26
CA GLY A 127 -9.16 0.80 8.27
C GLY A 127 -10.68 0.99 8.46
N GLN A 128 -11.09 1.84 9.38
CA GLN A 128 -12.51 2.15 9.61
C GLN A 128 -13.14 2.89 8.42
N ALA A 129 -12.45 3.85 7.82
CA ALA A 129 -12.92 4.57 6.64
C ALA A 129 -13.12 3.63 5.43
N LEU A 130 -12.15 2.78 5.15
CA LEU A 130 -12.20 1.78 4.08
C LEU A 130 -13.37 0.81 4.30
N LEU A 131 -13.47 0.24 5.51
CA LEU A 131 -14.55 -0.67 5.87
C LEU A 131 -15.91 0.01 5.75
N GLY A 132 -16.07 1.24 6.24
CA GLY A 132 -17.30 2.01 6.15
C GLY A 132 -17.75 2.26 4.71
N ILE A 133 -16.80 2.59 3.82
CA ILE A 133 -17.09 2.75 2.38
C ILE A 133 -17.46 1.41 1.76
N LEU A 134 -16.79 0.31 2.03
CA LEU A 134 -17.06 -0.99 1.40
C LEU A 134 -18.33 -1.65 1.94
N SER A 135 -18.56 -1.62 3.23
CA SER A 135 -19.73 -2.28 3.85
C SER A 135 -21.01 -1.44 3.82
N GLY A 136 -20.90 -0.10 3.82
CA GLY A 136 -22.03 0.80 3.75
C GLY A 136 -22.45 1.40 5.10
N PRO A 137 -23.49 2.28 5.10
CA PRO A 137 -23.88 3.05 6.29
C PRO A 137 -24.58 2.21 7.36
N ASP A 138 -25.23 1.12 6.97
CA ASP A 138 -25.95 0.22 7.89
C ASP A 138 -25.69 -1.24 7.46
N PRO A 139 -24.45 -1.73 7.65
CA PRO A 139 -24.04 -3.02 7.12
C PRO A 139 -24.55 -4.16 8.00
N ASP A 140 -25.13 -5.20 7.36
CA ASP A 140 -25.33 -6.47 8.03
C ASP A 140 -23.99 -7.19 8.29
N THR A 141 -24.04 -8.29 9.03
CA THR A 141 -22.84 -9.05 9.37
C THR A 141 -22.11 -9.57 8.15
N THR A 142 -22.84 -9.99 7.11
CA THR A 142 -22.26 -10.51 5.85
C THR A 142 -21.51 -9.42 5.11
N ALA A 143 -22.09 -8.22 4.96
CA ALA A 143 -21.43 -7.09 4.32
C ALA A 143 -20.14 -6.68 5.05
N ARG A 144 -20.16 -6.67 6.38
CA ARG A 144 -18.98 -6.35 7.21
C ARG A 144 -17.88 -7.39 7.03
N VAL A 145 -18.22 -8.69 7.09
CA VAL A 145 -17.26 -9.78 6.91
C VAL A 145 -16.68 -9.74 5.50
N ASN A 146 -17.51 -9.59 4.47
CA ASN A 146 -17.03 -9.54 3.08
C ASN A 146 -16.09 -8.35 2.84
N ALA A 147 -16.41 -7.16 3.38
CA ALA A 147 -15.54 -5.99 3.26
C ALA A 147 -14.20 -6.21 3.97
N MET A 148 -14.21 -6.78 5.18
CA MET A 148 -13.00 -7.07 5.93
C MET A 148 -12.13 -8.11 5.24
N VAL A 149 -12.72 -9.22 4.78
CA VAL A 149 -12.00 -10.27 4.05
C VAL A 149 -11.43 -9.74 2.75
N ALA A 150 -12.19 -8.91 2.01
CA ALA A 150 -11.69 -8.30 0.78
C ALA A 150 -10.47 -7.41 1.05
N LEU A 151 -10.54 -6.47 2.01
CA LEU A 151 -9.42 -5.58 2.32
C LEU A 151 -8.20 -6.36 2.82
N THR A 152 -8.40 -7.20 3.85
CA THR A 152 -7.29 -7.96 4.43
C THR A 152 -6.70 -8.95 3.43
N GLY A 153 -7.56 -9.69 2.71
CA GLY A 153 -7.11 -10.67 1.72
C GLY A 153 -6.34 -10.02 0.56
N ILE A 154 -6.82 -8.90 0.03
CA ILE A 154 -6.11 -8.15 -1.02
C ILE A 154 -4.75 -7.66 -0.52
N ALA A 155 -4.68 -7.06 0.66
CA ALA A 155 -3.42 -6.59 1.23
C ALA A 155 -2.44 -7.75 1.47
N MET A 156 -2.88 -8.82 2.13
CA MET A 156 -2.03 -9.97 2.44
C MET A 156 -1.54 -10.68 1.17
N ALA A 157 -2.43 -10.92 0.20
CA ALA A 157 -2.06 -11.56 -1.06
C ALA A 157 -1.12 -10.66 -1.89
N GLY A 158 -1.41 -9.36 -1.99
CA GLY A 158 -0.58 -8.43 -2.75
C GLY A 158 0.84 -8.25 -2.22
N GLY A 159 1.04 -8.37 -0.89
CA GLY A 159 2.35 -8.37 -0.25
C GLY A 159 2.99 -9.75 -0.10
N SER A 160 2.33 -10.84 -0.52
CA SER A 160 2.82 -12.20 -0.29
C SER A 160 4.06 -12.53 -1.14
N PRO A 161 5.12 -13.09 -0.53
CA PRO A 161 6.26 -13.63 -1.27
C PRO A 161 5.88 -14.75 -2.24
N ASP A 162 4.84 -15.53 -1.93
CA ASP A 162 4.36 -16.64 -2.79
C ASP A 162 3.84 -16.15 -4.14
N LEU A 163 3.40 -14.89 -4.22
CA LEU A 163 2.91 -14.27 -5.44
C LEU A 163 3.92 -13.27 -6.06
N ALA A 164 5.16 -13.24 -5.55
CA ALA A 164 6.19 -12.34 -6.04
C ALA A 164 6.59 -12.59 -7.52
N GLY A 165 6.31 -13.79 -8.04
CA GLY A 165 6.57 -14.15 -9.43
C GLY A 165 5.54 -13.65 -10.45
N LEU A 166 4.37 -13.18 -9.99
CA LEU A 166 3.36 -12.60 -10.86
C LEU A 166 3.77 -11.17 -11.27
N ASP A 167 3.49 -10.82 -12.52
CA ASP A 167 3.61 -9.42 -12.93
C ASP A 167 2.48 -8.56 -12.32
N ASP A 168 2.69 -7.25 -12.31
CA ASP A 168 1.78 -6.32 -11.64
C ASP A 168 0.37 -6.31 -12.24
N GLU A 169 0.23 -6.49 -13.57
CA GLU A 169 -1.08 -6.49 -14.24
C GLU A 169 -1.83 -7.80 -13.99
N GLU A 170 -1.14 -8.92 -13.97
CA GLU A 170 -1.72 -10.22 -13.62
C GLU A 170 -2.20 -10.22 -12.16
N LEU A 171 -1.34 -9.80 -11.23
CA LEU A 171 -1.68 -9.68 -9.82
C LEU A 171 -2.88 -8.75 -9.61
N ARG A 172 -2.85 -7.57 -10.24
CA ARG A 172 -3.93 -6.59 -10.22
C ARG A 172 -5.27 -7.21 -10.66
N THR A 173 -5.25 -7.91 -11.78
CA THR A 173 -6.46 -8.51 -12.36
C THR A 173 -7.07 -9.54 -11.42
N GLU A 174 -6.28 -10.44 -10.85
CA GLU A 174 -6.74 -11.48 -9.94
C GLU A 174 -7.26 -10.89 -8.62
N LEU A 175 -6.56 -9.92 -8.03
CA LEU A 175 -7.01 -9.25 -6.80
C LEU A 175 -8.33 -8.50 -7.01
N LEU A 176 -8.50 -7.81 -8.14
CA LEU A 176 -9.77 -7.15 -8.49
C LEU A 176 -10.92 -8.14 -8.65
N ASP A 177 -10.68 -9.26 -9.31
CA ASP A 177 -11.71 -10.27 -9.51
C ASP A 177 -12.17 -10.90 -8.20
N VAL A 178 -11.25 -11.20 -7.28
CA VAL A 178 -11.57 -11.69 -5.95
C VAL A 178 -12.34 -10.64 -5.16
N GLY A 179 -11.85 -9.40 -5.11
CA GLY A 179 -12.52 -8.31 -4.41
C GLY A 179 -13.95 -8.06 -4.91
N ARG A 180 -14.15 -8.05 -6.23
CA ARG A 180 -15.49 -7.89 -6.85
C ARG A 180 -16.44 -9.02 -6.46
N ARG A 181 -15.97 -10.26 -6.44
CA ARG A 181 -16.80 -11.40 -6.03
C ARG A 181 -17.22 -11.28 -4.56
N LEU A 182 -16.30 -10.96 -3.66
CA LEU A 182 -16.58 -10.80 -2.24
C LEU A 182 -17.57 -9.65 -1.97
N LEU A 183 -17.45 -8.55 -2.69
CA LEU A 183 -18.29 -7.36 -2.53
C LEU A 183 -19.60 -7.41 -3.37
N GLY A 184 -19.90 -8.55 -4.00
CA GLY A 184 -21.10 -8.70 -4.84
C GLY A 184 -21.13 -7.77 -6.06
N ARG A 185 -19.96 -7.36 -6.57
CA ARG A 185 -19.84 -6.48 -7.74
C ARG A 185 -19.64 -7.32 -9.01
N PRO A 186 -20.47 -7.14 -10.05
CA PRO A 186 -20.28 -7.91 -11.29
C PRO A 186 -18.99 -7.50 -12.00
N ARG A 187 -18.35 -8.47 -12.68
CA ARG A 187 -17.28 -8.15 -13.64
C ARG A 187 -17.79 -7.12 -14.63
N ARG A 188 -17.08 -6.02 -14.84
CA ARG A 188 -17.28 -5.19 -16.03
C ARG A 188 -16.96 -6.09 -17.22
N ARG A 189 -17.99 -6.43 -18.03
CA ARG A 189 -17.75 -7.11 -19.30
C ARG A 189 -16.81 -6.22 -20.11
N ALA A 190 -15.63 -6.75 -20.44
CA ALA A 190 -14.77 -6.15 -21.46
C ALA A 190 -15.65 -5.97 -22.69
N HIS A 191 -15.76 -4.74 -23.19
CA HIS A 191 -16.48 -4.44 -24.42
C HIS A 191 -15.64 -5.03 -25.55
N LEU A 192 -15.95 -6.27 -25.94
CA LEU A 192 -15.39 -6.87 -27.16
C LEU A 192 -15.82 -5.95 -28.30
N PRO A 193 -14.87 -5.43 -29.10
CA PRO A 193 -15.24 -4.68 -30.28
C PRO A 193 -16.09 -5.58 -31.17
N VAL A 194 -17.30 -5.13 -31.51
CA VAL A 194 -18.19 -5.81 -32.49
C VAL A 194 -17.41 -5.85 -33.79
N SER A 195 -16.97 -7.04 -34.18
CA SER A 195 -16.39 -7.29 -35.50
C SER A 195 -17.55 -7.13 -36.51
N THR A 196 -17.62 -5.96 -37.14
CA THR A 196 -18.46 -5.72 -38.31
C THR A 196 -17.87 -6.53 -39.49
N ARG A 197 -18.59 -7.54 -39.90
CA ARG A 197 -18.38 -8.18 -41.20
C ARG A 197 -18.91 -7.30 -42.32
#